data_4b7fd89646fbc1c106d43e90d7751b38
#
_entry.id   4b7fd89646fbc1c106d43e90d7751b38
#
_cell.length_a   1.000
_cell.length_b   1.000
_cell.length_c   1.000
_cell.angle_alpha   90.00
_cell.angle_beta   90.00
_cell.angle_gamma   90.00
#
_symmetry.space_group_name_H-M   'P 1'
#
loop_
_entity.id
_entity.type
_entity.pdbx_description
1 polymer ?
#
loop_
_entity_poly.entity_id
_entity_poly.type
_entity_poly.pdbx_seq_one_letter_code
_entity_poly.pdbx_strand_id
1 'polypeptide(L)' 'MSHWSVTGEFLARRADWQPFTKTCEAPSAEQAKEWALSEIGGCHGVKRYSIHIHSVTQVPG' A
#
# COMPACT_ATOMS: atom_id res chain seq x y z
N MET A 1 10.84 -10.82 -11.16
CA MET A 1 10.20 -10.01 -10.12
C MET A 1 9.38 -10.87 -9.19
N SER A 2 9.24 -10.44 -7.96
CA SER A 2 8.49 -11.18 -6.96
C SER A 2 7.12 -10.57 -6.74
N HIS A 3 6.22 -11.36 -6.21
CA HIS A 3 4.89 -10.88 -5.82
C HIS A 3 4.95 -10.46 -4.36
N TRP A 4 4.31 -9.34 -4.06
CA TRP A 4 4.33 -8.75 -2.73
C TRP A 4 2.92 -8.41 -2.28
N SER A 5 2.67 -8.58 -0.99
CA SER A 5 1.42 -8.18 -0.35
C SER A 5 1.72 -7.01 0.57
N VAL A 6 1.08 -5.88 0.33
CA VAL A 6 1.27 -4.67 1.12
C VAL A 6 0.02 -4.43 1.93
N THR A 7 0.16 -4.42 3.24
CA THR A 7 -0.96 -4.24 4.17
C THR A 7 -0.75 -2.96 4.97
N GLY A 8 -1.82 -2.22 5.16
CA GLY A 8 -1.76 -0.99 5.92
C GLY A 8 -3.12 -0.37 6.06
N GLU A 9 -3.16 0.93 6.28
CA GLU A 9 -4.40 1.68 6.37
C GLU A 9 -4.21 3.08 5.82
N PHE A 10 -5.30 3.69 5.41
CA PHE A 10 -5.27 5.05 4.90
C PHE A 10 -6.44 5.83 5.47
N LEU A 11 -6.26 7.15 5.52
CA LEU A 11 -7.28 8.04 6.03
C LEU A 11 -8.28 8.36 4.91
N ALA A 12 -9.44 7.71 4.96
CA ALA A 12 -10.44 7.84 3.90
C ALA A 12 -11.23 9.15 4.01
N ARG A 13 -11.67 9.46 5.23
CA ARG A 13 -12.42 10.68 5.50
C ARG A 13 -12.14 11.08 6.93
N ARG A 14 -12.16 12.38 7.25
CA ARG A 14 -12.13 12.89 8.64
C ARG A 14 -11.77 11.85 9.70
N ALA A 15 -10.55 11.45 9.79
CA ALA A 15 -10.11 10.49 10.80
C ALA A 15 -10.71 9.08 10.68
N ASP A 16 -11.27 8.76 9.51
CA ASP A 16 -11.80 7.42 9.25
C ASP A 16 -10.75 6.57 8.57
N TRP A 17 -9.99 5.82 9.36
CA TRP A 17 -8.92 4.97 8.85
C TRP A 17 -9.48 3.66 8.29
N GLN A 18 -9.15 3.36 7.05
CA GLN A 18 -9.62 2.17 6.37
C GLN A 18 -8.45 1.23 6.12
N PRO A 19 -8.60 -0.05 6.47
CA PRO A 19 -7.54 -1.02 6.16
C PRO A 19 -7.50 -1.34 4.67
N PHE A 20 -6.32 -1.68 4.19
CA PHE A 20 -6.19 -2.11 2.80
C PHE A 20 -5.16 -3.23 2.69
N THR A 21 -5.30 -4.03 1.65
CA THR A 21 -4.33 -5.02 1.26
C THR A 21 -4.19 -4.95 -0.25
N LYS A 22 -2.98 -4.69 -0.72
CA LYS A 22 -2.69 -4.62 -2.14
C LYS A 22 -1.63 -5.65 -2.49
N THR A 23 -1.81 -6.33 -3.61
CA THR A 23 -0.81 -7.23 -4.13
C THR A 23 -0.24 -6.66 -5.42
N CYS A 24 1.05 -6.83 -5.59
CA CYS A 24 1.71 -6.32 -6.78
C CYS A 24 2.95 -7.14 -7.08
N GLU A 25 3.47 -6.91 -8.27
CA GLU A 25 4.72 -7.52 -8.71
C GLU A 25 5.78 -6.44 -8.69
N ALA A 26 6.85 -6.68 -7.97
CA ALA A 26 7.91 -5.69 -7.84
C ALA A 26 9.25 -6.38 -7.60
N PRO A 27 10.36 -5.69 -7.90
CA PRO A 27 11.69 -6.26 -7.68
C PRO A 27 12.11 -6.29 -6.22
N SER A 28 11.47 -5.48 -5.38
CA SER A 28 11.83 -5.43 -3.96
C SER A 28 10.66 -4.94 -3.13
N ALA A 29 10.77 -5.12 -1.82
CA ALA A 29 9.76 -4.67 -0.88
C ALA A 29 9.56 -3.15 -0.94
N GLU A 30 10.64 -2.40 -1.09
CA GLU A 30 10.57 -0.94 -1.18
C GLU A 30 9.78 -0.48 -2.40
N GLN A 31 9.99 -1.15 -3.54
CA GLN A 31 9.24 -0.84 -4.75
C GLN A 31 7.76 -1.17 -4.60
N ALA A 32 7.47 -2.31 -3.94
CA ALA A 32 6.10 -2.69 -3.68
C ALA A 32 5.40 -1.67 -2.80
N LYS A 33 6.09 -1.20 -1.78
CA LYS A 33 5.57 -0.17 -0.88
C LYS A 33 5.28 1.12 -1.63
N GLU A 34 6.21 1.58 -2.46
CA GLU A 34 6.04 2.79 -3.24
C GLU A 34 4.86 2.66 -4.22
N TRP A 35 4.73 1.50 -4.83
CA TRP A 35 3.62 1.23 -5.72
C TRP A 35 2.29 1.34 -4.98
N ALA A 36 2.20 0.74 -3.79
CA ALA A 36 0.98 0.79 -2.98
C ALA A 36 0.62 2.21 -2.58
N LEU A 37 1.61 2.99 -2.16
CA LEU A 37 1.39 4.38 -1.80
C LEU A 37 0.87 5.19 -2.99
N SER A 38 1.42 4.95 -4.16
CA SER A 38 1.00 5.62 -5.38
C SER A 38 -0.43 5.23 -5.78
N GLU A 39 -0.76 3.95 -5.67
CA GLU A 39 -2.10 3.45 -5.98
C GLU A 39 -3.15 4.06 -5.07
N ILE A 40 -2.92 4.01 -3.77
CA ILE A 40 -3.86 4.57 -2.80
C ILE A 40 -4.01 6.07 -2.99
N GLY A 41 -2.90 6.77 -3.16
CA GLY A 41 -2.92 8.21 -3.36
C GLY A 41 -3.63 8.61 -4.64
N GLY A 42 -3.38 7.88 -5.72
CA GLY A 42 -3.99 8.17 -7.01
C GLY A 42 -5.47 7.84 -7.06
N CYS A 43 -5.85 6.66 -6.54
CA CYS A 43 -7.23 6.19 -6.62
C CYS A 43 -8.16 6.89 -5.62
N HIS A 44 -7.65 7.21 -4.44
CA HIS A 44 -8.48 7.75 -3.36
C HIS A 44 -8.23 9.22 -3.06
N GLY A 45 -7.27 9.82 -3.74
CA GLY A 45 -6.91 11.21 -3.50
C GLY A 45 -6.33 11.44 -2.11
N VAL A 46 -5.75 10.40 -1.52
CA VAL A 46 -5.22 10.46 -0.17
C VAL A 46 -3.78 10.93 -0.20
N LYS A 47 -3.43 11.82 0.71
CA LYS A 47 -2.06 12.31 0.83
C LYS A 47 -1.16 11.20 1.36
N ARG A 48 0.11 11.24 0.95
CA ARG A 48 1.08 10.22 1.32
C ARG A 48 1.22 10.05 2.84
N TYR A 49 1.20 11.15 3.57
CA TYR A 49 1.31 11.11 5.02
C TYR A 49 0.05 10.60 5.72
N SER A 50 -1.03 10.41 4.95
CA SER A 50 -2.27 9.85 5.46
C SER A 50 -2.39 8.36 5.11
N ILE A 51 -1.27 7.73 4.80
CA ILE A 51 -1.21 6.30 4.49
C ILE A 51 -0.16 5.67 5.39
N HIS A 52 -0.55 4.65 6.12
CA HIS A 52 0.37 3.92 6.99
C HIS A 52 0.55 2.50 6.47
N ILE A 53 1.77 2.13 6.19
CA ILE A 53 2.10 0.78 5.76
C ILE A 53 2.47 -0.03 7.00
N HIS A 54 1.75 -1.11 7.24
CA HIS A 54 2.01 -1.98 8.39
C HIS A 54 2.99 -3.09 8.06
N SER A 55 2.83 -3.70 6.90
CA SER A 55 3.74 -4.77 6.51
C SER A 55 3.81 -4.91 5.00
N VAL A 56 4.95 -5.38 4.53
CA VAL A 56 5.15 -5.73 3.12
C VAL A 56 5.75 -7.13 3.14
N THR A 57 5.02 -8.09 2.61
CA THR A 57 5.39 -9.49 2.66
C THR A 57 5.51 -10.07 1.26
N GLN A 58 6.57 -10.82 1.03
CA GLN A 58 6.72 -11.53 -0.23
C GLN A 58 5.79 -12.74 -0.23
N VAL A 59 5.00 -12.90 -1.28
CA VAL A 59 4.08 -14.02 -1.40
C VAL A 59 4.53 -14.94 -2.52
N PRO A 60 4.28 -16.26 -2.38
CA PRO A 60 4.58 -17.20 -3.45
C PRO A 60 3.74 -16.87 -4.66
N GLY A 61 4.38 -16.77 -5.81
CA GLY A 61 3.66 -16.37 -7.01
C GLY A 61 3.79 -17.32 -8.16
#